data_24c3c3ba4cb20a38addb616f209a46c7
#
_entry.id   24c3c3ba4cb20a38addb616f209a46c7
#
_cell.length_a   1.000
_cell.length_b   1.000
_cell.length_c   1.000
_cell.angle_alpha   90.00
_cell.angle_beta   90.00
_cell.angle_gamma   90.00
#
_symmetry.space_group_name_H-M   'P 1'
#
loop_
_entity.id
_entity.type
_entity.pdbx_description
1 polymer ?
#
loop_
_entity_poly.entity_id
_entity_poly.type
_entity_poly.pdbx_seq_one_letter_code
_entity_poly.pdbx_strand_id
1 'polypeptide(L)'
;MITEKTIAEMANLWKEEKRQFVKKSTYAAYSLIVETHILPAFGDLTTVTEKDVQEFVLQKLQSGLSQKTIKDMLIVLRMILKFGAKKQYCAYVPFDVIFPTDREKQELDVLSVVNQRKIVSYVRDNFTFRNLGILICLSTGIRIGEVCALTWDDIDIDNGVIHIRKTIQRIYVNEGGVRKTELLIDTPKTATSMRDIPMIKELYEVLKPLKKVVRGDYYVLTNDAEPTEPRTYRNYYKRLLDKLGIPPIKFHGLRHSFATRCIESKCDYKTVSVILGHSNISTTLNLYVHPNYEQKKRCIDKMFRSIKKS
;
A
#
# COMPACT_ATOMS: atom_id res chain seq x y z
N MET A 1 -12.99 39.94 13.11
CA MET A 1 -12.62 40.38 11.74
C MET A 1 -11.89 39.23 11.06
N ILE A 2 -12.29 38.88 9.86
CA ILE A 2 -11.58 37.87 9.02
C ILE A 2 -10.31 38.56 8.50
N THR A 3 -9.15 37.99 8.77
CA THR A 3 -7.90 38.42 8.16
C THR A 3 -7.69 37.61 6.90
N GLU A 4 -8.16 38.11 5.75
CA GLU A 4 -8.08 37.38 4.50
C GLU A 4 -6.64 36.96 4.17
N LYS A 5 -6.48 35.68 3.84
CA LYS A 5 -5.22 35.08 3.36
C LYS A 5 -5.45 34.30 2.07
N THR A 6 -4.43 34.29 1.22
CA THR A 6 -4.45 33.45 0.03
C THR A 6 -4.37 31.96 0.39
N ILE A 7 -4.79 31.10 -0.54
CA ILE A 7 -4.66 29.65 -0.38
C ILE A 7 -3.20 29.26 -0.18
N ALA A 8 -2.25 29.94 -0.83
CA ALA A 8 -0.81 29.69 -0.64
C ALA A 8 -0.36 29.97 0.78
N GLU A 9 -0.75 31.10 1.36
CA GLU A 9 -0.44 31.44 2.75
C GLU A 9 -1.07 30.43 3.74
N MET A 10 -2.36 30.12 3.54
CA MET A 10 -3.06 29.14 4.38
C MET A 10 -2.44 27.75 4.27
N ALA A 11 -2.05 27.31 3.07
CA ALA A 11 -1.42 26.02 2.84
C ALA A 11 -0.06 25.90 3.53
N ASN A 12 0.75 26.98 3.54
CA ASN A 12 2.02 27.00 4.23
C ASN A 12 1.84 26.89 5.75
N LEU A 13 0.97 27.70 6.34
CA LEU A 13 0.67 27.65 7.76
C LEU A 13 0.08 26.27 8.16
N TRP A 14 -0.81 25.73 7.34
CA TRP A 14 -1.37 24.40 7.55
C TRP A 14 -0.30 23.30 7.50
N LYS A 15 0.66 23.37 6.55
CA LYS A 15 1.76 22.40 6.45
C LYS A 15 2.64 22.45 7.71
N GLU A 16 2.97 23.63 8.21
CA GLU A 16 3.77 23.79 9.44
C GLU A 16 3.07 23.14 10.64
N GLU A 17 1.77 23.40 10.83
CA GLU A 17 0.99 22.77 11.89
C GLU A 17 0.94 21.25 11.70
N LYS A 18 0.66 20.76 10.48
CA LYS A 18 0.53 19.33 10.18
C LYS A 18 1.82 18.54 10.38
N ARG A 19 2.98 19.14 10.15
CA ARG A 19 4.29 18.50 10.31
C ARG A 19 4.47 17.88 11.69
N GLN A 20 3.87 18.47 12.73
CA GLN A 20 3.98 18.01 14.12
C GLN A 20 3.07 16.80 14.44
N PHE A 21 1.99 16.59 13.66
CA PHE A 21 0.93 15.65 14.01
C PHE A 21 0.83 14.43 13.07
N VAL A 22 1.60 14.41 11.99
CA VAL A 22 1.52 13.30 11.01
C VAL A 22 2.89 12.69 10.77
N LYS A 23 2.93 11.42 10.38
CA LYS A 23 4.16 10.75 9.97
C LYS A 23 4.84 11.49 8.81
N LYS A 24 6.18 11.46 8.77
CA LYS A 24 7.00 12.08 7.71
C LYS A 24 6.52 11.70 6.29
N SER A 25 6.14 10.44 6.08
CA SER A 25 5.60 9.97 4.80
C SER A 25 4.25 10.59 4.43
N THR A 26 3.38 10.82 5.41
CA THR A 26 2.07 11.48 5.18
C THR A 26 2.28 12.97 4.89
N TYR A 27 3.17 13.62 5.64
CA TYR A 27 3.54 15.01 5.39
C TYR A 27 4.12 15.20 3.99
N ALA A 28 5.02 14.30 3.58
CA ALA A 28 5.61 14.29 2.24
C ALA A 28 4.55 14.18 1.13
N ALA A 29 3.55 13.30 1.31
CA ALA A 29 2.44 13.16 0.36
C ALA A 29 1.58 14.43 0.29
N TYR A 30 1.28 15.04 1.42
CA TYR A 30 0.55 16.30 1.48
C TYR A 30 1.33 17.45 0.80
N SER A 31 2.62 17.57 1.10
CA SER A 31 3.49 18.59 0.49
C SER A 31 3.55 18.45 -1.02
N LEU A 32 3.70 17.23 -1.52
CA LEU A 32 3.70 16.94 -2.96
C LEU A 32 2.38 17.38 -3.61
N ILE A 33 1.23 17.02 -3.03
CA ILE A 33 -0.10 17.40 -3.54
C ILE A 33 -0.26 18.92 -3.53
N VAL A 34 0.11 19.58 -2.43
CA VAL A 34 0.01 21.02 -2.32
C VAL A 34 0.85 21.72 -3.38
N GLU A 35 2.12 21.39 -3.47
CA GLU A 35 3.07 22.08 -4.34
C GLU A 35 2.90 21.78 -5.84
N THR A 36 2.42 20.57 -6.16
CA THR A 36 2.28 20.14 -7.57
C THR A 36 0.90 20.45 -8.15
N HIS A 37 -0.14 20.48 -7.29
CA HIS A 37 -1.50 20.54 -7.79
C HIS A 37 -2.34 21.69 -7.21
N ILE A 38 -2.26 21.93 -5.88
CA ILE A 38 -3.13 22.93 -5.23
C ILE A 38 -2.61 24.34 -5.46
N LEU A 39 -1.34 24.61 -5.17
CA LEU A 39 -0.78 25.95 -5.36
C LEU A 39 -0.83 26.43 -6.80
N PRO A 40 -0.53 25.64 -7.84
CA PRO A 40 -0.65 26.08 -9.21
C PRO A 40 -2.08 26.40 -9.66
N ALA A 41 -3.09 25.81 -9.01
CA ALA A 41 -4.50 26.01 -9.40
C ALA A 41 -5.21 27.07 -8.57
N PHE A 42 -4.89 27.19 -7.28
CA PHE A 42 -5.65 27.98 -6.32
C PHE A 42 -4.79 28.92 -5.48
N GLY A 43 -3.47 28.90 -5.62
CA GLY A 43 -2.53 29.56 -4.70
C GLY A 43 -2.81 31.04 -4.48
N ASP A 44 -3.13 31.78 -5.52
CA ASP A 44 -3.35 33.23 -5.49
C ASP A 44 -4.78 33.62 -5.06
N LEU A 45 -5.69 32.63 -4.95
CA LEU A 45 -7.08 32.89 -4.55
C LEU A 45 -7.18 33.06 -3.03
N THR A 46 -8.09 33.94 -2.57
CA THR A 46 -8.50 34.05 -1.17
C THR A 46 -9.73 33.21 -0.86
N THR A 47 -10.55 32.92 -1.86
CA THR A 47 -11.75 32.08 -1.78
C THR A 47 -11.75 31.07 -2.92
N VAL A 48 -12.33 29.90 -2.67
CA VAL A 48 -12.48 28.83 -3.66
C VAL A 48 -13.96 28.49 -3.77
N THR A 49 -14.51 28.61 -4.97
CA THR A 49 -15.90 28.27 -5.26
C THR A 49 -16.03 26.82 -5.73
N GLU A 50 -17.25 26.27 -5.69
CA GLU A 50 -17.55 24.94 -6.24
C GLU A 50 -17.22 24.87 -7.74
N LYS A 51 -17.46 25.98 -8.49
CA LYS A 51 -17.11 26.07 -9.91
C LYS A 51 -15.61 25.90 -10.14
N ASP A 52 -14.77 26.60 -9.36
CA ASP A 52 -13.30 26.48 -9.47
C ASP A 52 -12.84 25.04 -9.22
N VAL A 53 -13.45 24.37 -8.23
CA VAL A 53 -13.11 22.98 -7.92
C VAL A 53 -13.58 22.03 -9.01
N GLN A 54 -14.76 22.26 -9.59
CA GLN A 54 -15.26 21.42 -10.69
C GLN A 54 -14.39 21.59 -11.97
N GLU A 55 -13.98 22.80 -12.28
CA GLU A 55 -13.05 23.07 -13.39
C GLU A 55 -11.69 22.37 -13.17
N PHE A 56 -11.15 22.46 -11.95
CA PHE A 56 -9.93 21.74 -11.57
C PHE A 56 -10.07 20.22 -11.76
N VAL A 57 -11.17 19.63 -11.33
CA VAL A 57 -11.44 18.18 -11.51
C VAL A 57 -11.45 17.83 -12.98
N LEU A 58 -12.14 18.58 -13.83
CA LEU A 58 -12.21 18.34 -15.27
C LEU A 58 -10.81 18.43 -15.94
N GLN A 59 -10.04 19.46 -15.62
CA GLN A 59 -8.65 19.60 -16.11
C GLN A 59 -7.76 18.42 -15.71
N LYS A 60 -7.86 17.95 -14.45
CA LYS A 60 -7.06 16.81 -13.97
C LYS A 60 -7.49 15.50 -14.62
N LEU A 61 -8.78 15.30 -14.87
CA LEU A 61 -9.28 14.15 -15.63
C LEU A 61 -8.77 14.15 -17.07
N GLN A 62 -8.83 15.31 -17.74
CA GLN A 62 -8.30 15.49 -19.09
C GLN A 62 -6.79 15.25 -19.18
N SER A 63 -6.05 15.55 -18.11
CA SER A 63 -4.61 15.23 -18.02
C SER A 63 -4.32 13.76 -17.74
N GLY A 64 -5.33 12.88 -17.70
CA GLY A 64 -5.20 11.44 -17.52
C GLY A 64 -5.03 10.97 -16.07
N LEU A 65 -5.28 11.82 -15.09
CA LEU A 65 -5.22 11.42 -13.68
C LEU A 65 -6.47 10.59 -13.28
N SER A 66 -6.24 9.57 -12.43
CA SER A 66 -7.35 8.76 -11.92
C SER A 66 -8.26 9.56 -10.99
N GLN A 67 -9.56 9.25 -11.00
CA GLN A 67 -10.52 9.84 -10.07
C GLN A 67 -10.07 9.71 -8.60
N LYS A 68 -9.46 8.57 -8.23
CA LYS A 68 -8.94 8.34 -6.88
C LYS A 68 -7.87 9.37 -6.53
N THR A 69 -6.90 9.61 -7.42
CA THR A 69 -5.83 10.60 -7.22
C THR A 69 -6.41 12.00 -7.05
N ILE A 70 -7.40 12.36 -7.87
CA ILE A 70 -8.06 13.67 -7.77
C ILE A 70 -8.84 13.80 -6.45
N LYS A 71 -9.55 12.76 -6.02
CA LYS A 71 -10.23 12.74 -4.71
C LYS A 71 -9.25 12.95 -3.56
N ASP A 72 -8.06 12.35 -3.61
CA ASP A 72 -7.02 12.57 -2.61
C ASP A 72 -6.54 14.04 -2.59
N MET A 73 -6.41 14.70 -3.76
CA MET A 73 -6.11 16.14 -3.85
C MET A 73 -7.23 16.98 -3.21
N LEU A 74 -8.49 16.67 -3.50
CA LEU A 74 -9.63 17.39 -2.92
C LEU A 74 -9.72 17.22 -1.40
N ILE A 75 -9.33 16.07 -0.86
CA ILE A 75 -9.23 15.88 0.59
C ILE A 75 -8.22 16.87 1.19
N VAL A 76 -7.05 17.04 0.58
CA VAL A 76 -6.03 17.98 1.04
C VAL A 76 -6.52 19.43 0.92
N LEU A 77 -7.14 19.79 -0.20
CA LEU A 77 -7.75 21.13 -0.38
C LEU A 77 -8.78 21.44 0.71
N ARG A 78 -9.72 20.49 0.97
CA ARG A 78 -10.70 20.62 2.06
C ARG A 78 -10.05 20.79 3.44
N MET A 79 -8.93 20.11 3.71
CA MET A 79 -8.19 20.27 4.96
C MET A 79 -7.61 21.67 5.11
N ILE A 80 -7.05 22.25 4.04
CA ILE A 80 -6.49 23.62 4.02
C ILE A 80 -7.60 24.65 4.24
N LEU A 81 -8.72 24.53 3.52
CA LEU A 81 -9.85 25.45 3.65
C LEU A 81 -10.49 25.40 5.04
N LYS A 82 -10.67 24.20 5.60
CA LYS A 82 -11.17 24.04 6.98
C LYS A 82 -10.20 24.62 8.03
N PHE A 83 -8.89 24.49 7.80
CA PHE A 83 -7.89 25.12 8.63
C PHE A 83 -8.00 26.65 8.56
N GLY A 84 -8.10 27.22 7.33
CA GLY A 84 -8.27 28.66 7.12
C GLY A 84 -9.51 29.20 7.82
N ALA A 85 -10.64 28.52 7.70
CA ALA A 85 -11.87 28.91 8.38
C ALA A 85 -11.75 28.84 9.93
N LYS A 86 -11.12 27.79 10.46
CA LYS A 86 -10.87 27.67 11.90
C LYS A 86 -9.99 28.81 12.45
N LYS A 87 -9.05 29.28 11.63
CA LYS A 87 -8.15 30.40 11.98
C LYS A 87 -8.71 31.79 11.61
N GLN A 88 -9.94 31.83 11.08
CA GLN A 88 -10.60 33.07 10.61
C GLN A 88 -9.86 33.79 9.47
N TYR A 89 -9.21 33.01 8.59
CA TYR A 89 -8.55 33.52 7.38
C TYR A 89 -9.47 33.53 6.16
N CYS A 90 -10.48 32.66 6.11
CA CYS A 90 -11.48 32.61 5.05
C CYS A 90 -12.81 32.05 5.60
N ALA A 91 -13.89 32.23 4.83
CA ALA A 91 -15.12 31.46 5.03
C ALA A 91 -14.97 30.06 4.40
N TYR A 92 -15.34 29.00 5.11
CA TYR A 92 -15.40 27.66 4.53
C TYR A 92 -16.78 27.41 3.93
N VAL A 93 -16.84 27.29 2.61
CA VAL A 93 -18.02 26.85 1.87
C VAL A 93 -17.78 25.39 1.46
N PRO A 94 -18.61 24.43 1.92
CA PRO A 94 -18.54 23.06 1.41
C PRO A 94 -18.80 23.04 -0.09
N PHE A 95 -18.07 22.21 -0.81
CA PHE A 95 -18.28 21.97 -2.24
C PHE A 95 -18.56 20.50 -2.49
N ASP A 96 -19.49 20.20 -3.39
CA ASP A 96 -19.71 18.88 -3.94
C ASP A 96 -19.27 18.86 -5.41
N VAL A 97 -18.65 17.76 -5.84
CA VAL A 97 -18.06 17.67 -7.19
C VAL A 97 -18.53 16.41 -7.88
N ILE A 98 -18.90 16.58 -9.13
CA ILE A 98 -19.39 15.48 -9.95
C ILE A 98 -18.20 14.81 -10.65
N PHE A 99 -18.11 13.49 -10.49
CA PHE A 99 -17.19 12.64 -11.22
C PHE A 99 -17.94 11.80 -12.25
N PRO A 100 -17.30 11.49 -13.40
CA PRO A 100 -17.84 10.51 -14.33
C PRO A 100 -18.07 9.17 -13.62
N THR A 101 -19.10 8.45 -14.02
CA THR A 101 -19.36 7.12 -13.47
C THR A 101 -18.29 6.15 -13.95
N ASP A 102 -17.50 5.60 -13.01
CA ASP A 102 -16.54 4.54 -13.32
C ASP A 102 -17.30 3.24 -13.64
N ARG A 103 -17.17 2.77 -14.88
CA ARG A 103 -17.83 1.53 -15.34
C ARG A 103 -16.93 0.30 -15.25
N GLU A 104 -15.63 0.46 -15.07
CA GLU A 104 -14.70 -0.68 -15.03
C GLU A 104 -14.29 -1.01 -13.59
N LYS A 105 -14.74 -2.16 -13.11
CA LYS A 105 -14.10 -2.79 -11.95
C LYS A 105 -12.73 -3.29 -12.42
N GLN A 106 -11.66 -2.70 -11.89
CA GLN A 106 -10.32 -3.27 -12.11
C GLN A 106 -10.28 -4.67 -11.50
N GLU A 107 -10.07 -5.67 -12.35
CA GLU A 107 -9.78 -7.02 -11.89
C GLU A 107 -8.47 -7.02 -11.08
N LEU A 108 -8.42 -7.87 -10.06
CA LEU A 108 -7.20 -8.01 -9.27
C LEU A 108 -6.12 -8.73 -10.07
N ASP A 109 -4.93 -8.16 -10.07
CA ASP A 109 -3.73 -8.82 -10.60
C ASP A 109 -3.38 -10.04 -9.72
N VAL A 110 -3.79 -11.24 -10.13
CA VAL A 110 -3.51 -12.49 -9.42
C VAL A 110 -2.77 -13.46 -10.36
N LEU A 111 -1.68 -14.05 -9.86
CA LEU A 111 -0.98 -15.11 -10.59
C LEU A 111 -1.87 -16.35 -10.71
N SER A 112 -1.90 -16.96 -11.89
CA SER A 112 -2.44 -18.31 -12.02
C SER A 112 -1.62 -19.29 -11.17
N VAL A 113 -2.22 -20.41 -10.75
CA VAL A 113 -1.52 -21.47 -10.01
C VAL A 113 -0.29 -21.98 -10.77
N VAL A 114 -0.40 -22.08 -12.09
CA VAL A 114 0.69 -22.53 -12.99
C VAL A 114 1.85 -21.53 -12.93
N ASN A 115 1.57 -20.23 -13.09
CA ASN A 115 2.59 -19.19 -13.06
C ASN A 115 3.23 -19.07 -11.67
N GLN A 116 2.44 -19.20 -10.60
CA GLN A 116 2.97 -19.21 -9.24
C GLN A 116 3.93 -20.38 -9.01
N ARG A 117 3.57 -21.61 -9.45
CA ARG A 117 4.46 -22.78 -9.37
C ARG A 117 5.74 -22.55 -10.19
N LYS A 118 5.63 -21.98 -11.39
CA LYS A 118 6.78 -21.67 -12.24
C LYS A 118 7.76 -20.72 -11.55
N ILE A 119 7.26 -19.66 -10.89
CA ILE A 119 8.09 -18.74 -10.11
C ILE A 119 8.73 -19.48 -8.93
N VAL A 120 7.98 -20.24 -8.15
CA VAL A 120 8.49 -20.96 -6.97
C VAL A 120 9.59 -21.97 -7.36
N SER A 121 9.38 -22.75 -8.42
CA SER A 121 10.43 -23.67 -8.92
C SER A 121 11.67 -22.90 -9.32
N TYR A 122 11.52 -21.85 -10.16
CA TYR A 122 12.66 -21.07 -10.61
C TYR A 122 13.47 -20.45 -9.46
N VAL A 123 12.83 -19.85 -8.46
CA VAL A 123 13.52 -19.18 -7.35
C VAL A 123 14.23 -20.17 -6.41
N ARG A 124 13.74 -21.42 -6.33
CA ARG A 124 14.40 -22.51 -5.60
C ARG A 124 15.66 -22.98 -6.34
N ASP A 125 15.55 -23.19 -7.65
CA ASP A 125 16.64 -23.70 -8.48
C ASP A 125 17.74 -22.66 -8.72
N ASN A 126 17.39 -21.37 -8.61
CA ASN A 126 18.27 -20.22 -8.84
C ASN A 126 18.34 -19.33 -7.59
N PHE A 127 19.01 -19.83 -6.54
CA PHE A 127 19.10 -19.08 -5.30
C PHE A 127 19.83 -17.74 -5.49
N THR A 128 19.18 -16.68 -5.04
CA THR A 128 19.75 -15.35 -4.75
C THR A 128 18.95 -14.76 -3.59
N PHE A 129 19.50 -13.84 -2.83
CA PHE A 129 18.76 -13.15 -1.78
C PHE A 129 17.54 -12.39 -2.31
N ARG A 130 17.59 -11.88 -3.54
CA ARG A 130 16.43 -11.27 -4.21
C ARG A 130 15.36 -12.31 -4.56
N ASN A 131 15.72 -13.50 -5.00
CA ASN A 131 14.80 -14.60 -5.25
C ASN A 131 14.18 -15.10 -3.94
N LEU A 132 14.96 -15.19 -2.87
CA LEU A 132 14.45 -15.49 -1.52
C LEU A 132 13.33 -14.52 -1.10
N GLY A 133 13.50 -13.21 -1.37
CA GLY A 133 12.45 -12.22 -1.09
C GLY A 133 11.16 -12.46 -1.88
N ILE A 134 11.21 -12.95 -3.12
CA ILE A 134 10.02 -13.35 -3.88
C ILE A 134 9.32 -14.54 -3.21
N LEU A 135 10.09 -15.54 -2.76
CA LEU A 135 9.56 -16.69 -2.04
C LEU A 135 8.89 -16.26 -0.73
N ILE A 136 9.53 -15.37 0.04
CA ILE A 136 8.95 -14.78 1.25
C ILE A 136 7.62 -14.10 0.94
N CYS A 137 7.55 -13.25 -0.10
CA CYS A 137 6.32 -12.56 -0.48
C CYS A 137 5.19 -13.51 -0.88
N LEU A 138 5.50 -14.58 -1.63
CA LEU A 138 4.52 -15.58 -2.04
C LEU A 138 4.02 -16.44 -0.87
N SER A 139 4.85 -16.63 0.17
CA SER A 139 4.52 -17.45 1.34
C SER A 139 3.83 -16.67 2.47
N THR A 140 3.94 -15.36 2.49
CA THR A 140 3.51 -14.52 3.62
C THR A 140 2.57 -13.39 3.25
N GLY A 141 2.52 -13.03 1.97
CA GLY A 141 1.73 -11.89 1.48
C GLY A 141 2.20 -10.52 1.98
N ILE A 142 3.45 -10.35 2.43
CA ILE A 142 3.99 -9.06 2.89
C ILE A 142 4.08 -8.04 1.77
N ARG A 143 4.07 -6.75 2.13
CA ARG A 143 4.16 -5.64 1.17
C ARG A 143 5.59 -5.44 0.68
N ILE A 144 5.76 -4.87 -0.51
CA ILE A 144 7.09 -4.59 -1.08
C ILE A 144 7.97 -3.76 -0.14
N GLY A 145 7.41 -2.74 0.52
CA GLY A 145 8.18 -1.94 1.47
C GLY A 145 8.56 -2.71 2.74
N GLU A 146 7.77 -3.70 3.13
CA GLU A 146 8.05 -4.57 4.29
C GLU A 146 9.19 -5.55 3.96
N VAL A 147 9.14 -6.23 2.80
CA VAL A 147 10.23 -7.14 2.41
C VAL A 147 11.55 -6.42 2.13
N CYS A 148 11.50 -5.21 1.58
CA CYS A 148 12.70 -4.40 1.36
C CYS A 148 13.33 -3.90 2.68
N ALA A 149 12.55 -3.78 3.75
CA ALA A 149 13.00 -3.35 5.08
C ALA A 149 13.35 -4.52 6.01
N LEU A 150 13.12 -5.77 5.58
CA LEU A 150 13.32 -6.96 6.41
C LEU A 150 14.80 -7.21 6.62
N THR A 151 15.23 -7.31 7.88
CA THR A 151 16.58 -7.69 8.28
C THR A 151 16.59 -9.13 8.79
N TRP A 152 17.79 -9.71 8.91
CA TRP A 152 17.91 -11.06 9.43
C TRP A 152 17.52 -11.15 10.92
N ASP A 153 17.59 -10.06 11.68
CA ASP A 153 17.07 -10.03 13.08
C ASP A 153 15.53 -10.13 13.14
N ASP A 154 14.85 -9.78 12.05
CA ASP A 154 13.39 -9.97 11.98
C ASP A 154 12.97 -11.43 11.68
N ILE A 155 13.94 -12.33 11.43
CA ILE A 155 13.74 -13.76 11.17
C ILE A 155 14.06 -14.56 12.44
N ASP A 156 13.03 -14.97 13.14
CA ASP A 156 13.12 -15.82 14.34
C ASP A 156 12.98 -17.30 13.92
N ILE A 157 14.13 -17.98 13.79
CA ILE A 157 14.18 -19.38 13.40
C ILE A 157 13.74 -20.29 14.55
N ASP A 158 14.02 -19.94 15.81
CA ASP A 158 13.73 -20.79 16.96
C ASP A 158 12.22 -20.90 17.17
N ASN A 159 11.48 -19.82 16.97
CA ASN A 159 10.02 -19.80 17.04
C ASN A 159 9.32 -20.00 15.68
N GLY A 160 10.07 -20.05 14.57
CA GLY A 160 9.51 -20.22 13.23
C GLY A 160 8.67 -19.01 12.77
N VAL A 161 9.08 -17.78 13.08
CA VAL A 161 8.30 -16.57 12.88
C VAL A 161 9.09 -15.50 12.12
N ILE A 162 8.40 -14.73 11.28
CA ILE A 162 8.90 -13.50 10.67
C ILE A 162 8.20 -12.31 11.31
N HIS A 163 8.98 -11.39 11.88
CA HIS A 163 8.50 -10.17 12.52
C HIS A 163 8.41 -9.02 11.51
N ILE A 164 7.22 -8.51 11.25
CA ILE A 164 7.03 -7.33 10.40
C ILE A 164 6.94 -6.09 11.29
N ARG A 165 8.03 -5.32 11.35
CA ARG A 165 8.20 -4.16 12.23
C ARG A 165 8.56 -2.87 11.49
N LYS A 166 9.06 -2.99 10.25
CA LYS A 166 9.59 -1.89 9.46
C LYS A 166 9.03 -1.89 8.05
N THR A 167 9.03 -0.75 7.42
CA THR A 167 8.74 -0.58 5.99
C THR A 167 9.64 0.50 5.42
N ILE A 168 10.05 0.35 4.17
CA ILE A 168 10.84 1.34 3.43
C ILE A 168 10.03 1.90 2.28
N GLN A 169 10.12 3.21 2.09
CA GLN A 169 9.48 3.91 0.98
C GLN A 169 10.30 5.12 0.56
N ARG A 170 10.19 5.51 -0.71
CA ARG A 170 10.75 6.78 -1.18
C ARG A 170 9.73 7.88 -0.95
N ILE A 171 10.13 8.96 -0.31
CA ILE A 171 9.27 10.10 -0.02
C ILE A 171 9.80 11.35 -0.72
N TYR A 172 8.88 12.27 -1.00
CA TYR A 172 9.18 13.62 -1.48
C TYR A 172 9.60 14.51 -0.31
N VAL A 173 10.64 15.31 -0.52
CA VAL A 173 11.13 16.28 0.45
C VAL A 173 11.42 17.59 -0.27
N ASN A 174 10.98 18.68 0.31
CA ASN A 174 11.33 20.02 -0.12
C ASN A 174 12.02 20.74 1.06
N GLU A 175 13.30 21.03 0.90
CA GLU A 175 14.13 21.71 1.90
C GLU A 175 14.68 22.99 1.26
N GLY A 176 14.26 24.15 1.77
CA GLY A 176 14.74 25.43 1.27
C GLY A 176 14.46 25.68 -0.22
N GLY A 177 13.36 25.15 -0.78
CA GLY A 177 13.01 25.26 -2.19
C GLY A 177 13.65 24.18 -3.09
N VAL A 178 14.56 23.37 -2.57
CA VAL A 178 15.19 22.26 -3.30
C VAL A 178 14.31 21.01 -3.19
N ARG A 179 13.78 20.58 -4.32
CA ARG A 179 12.93 19.37 -4.42
C ARG A 179 13.80 18.13 -4.58
N LYS A 180 13.71 17.20 -3.67
CA LYS A 180 14.43 15.91 -3.72
C LYS A 180 13.54 14.76 -3.26
N THR A 181 14.02 13.54 -3.43
CA THR A 181 13.39 12.36 -2.83
C THR A 181 14.41 11.62 -1.98
N GLU A 182 13.96 11.06 -0.87
CA GLU A 182 14.81 10.25 0.01
C GLU A 182 14.14 8.92 0.36
N LEU A 183 14.95 7.94 0.74
CA LEU A 183 14.46 6.69 1.31
C LEU A 183 14.16 6.91 2.79
N LEU A 184 12.96 6.55 3.19
CA LEU A 184 12.52 6.57 4.58
C LEU A 184 12.26 5.14 5.04
N ILE A 185 12.96 4.73 6.09
CA ILE A 185 12.64 3.52 6.85
C ILE A 185 11.87 3.96 8.09
N ASP A 186 10.69 3.43 8.28
CA ASP A 186 9.79 3.81 9.38
C ASP A 186 8.98 2.59 9.84
N THR A 187 8.35 2.70 10.99
CA THR A 187 7.35 1.73 11.43
C THR A 187 6.16 1.73 10.46
N PRO A 188 5.46 0.59 10.30
CA PRO A 188 4.25 0.53 9.50
C PRO A 188 3.21 1.57 9.94
N LYS A 189 2.31 1.93 9.01
CA LYS A 189 1.38 3.06 9.18
C LYS A 189 0.34 2.86 10.30
N THR A 190 0.02 1.60 10.63
CA THR A 190 -0.95 1.25 11.68
C THR A 190 -0.38 0.18 12.60
N ALA A 191 -0.83 0.12 13.84
CA ALA A 191 -0.46 -0.92 14.79
C ALA A 191 -0.75 -2.33 14.26
N THR A 192 -1.87 -2.52 13.54
CA THR A 192 -2.23 -3.79 12.91
C THR A 192 -1.31 -4.24 11.78
N SER A 193 -0.50 -3.33 11.24
CA SER A 193 0.51 -3.67 10.24
C SER A 193 1.78 -4.24 10.85
N MET A 194 2.05 -3.98 12.14
CA MET A 194 3.07 -4.69 12.92
C MET A 194 2.49 -6.05 13.31
N ARG A 195 3.12 -7.11 12.85
CA ARG A 195 2.58 -8.46 13.03
C ARG A 195 3.67 -9.52 12.97
N ASP A 196 3.36 -10.67 13.47
CA ASP A 196 4.18 -11.87 13.44
C ASP A 196 3.55 -12.87 12.47
N ILE A 197 4.34 -13.39 11.54
CA ILE A 197 3.88 -14.30 10.51
C ILE A 197 4.58 -15.64 10.70
N PRO A 198 3.86 -16.73 11.02
CA PRO A 198 4.44 -18.06 11.08
C PRO A 198 5.02 -18.48 9.73
N MET A 199 6.18 -19.11 9.76
CA MET A 199 6.83 -19.64 8.56
C MET A 199 6.22 -20.96 8.17
N ILE A 200 5.99 -21.16 6.87
CA ILE A 200 5.74 -22.50 6.33
C ILE A 200 7.02 -23.32 6.35
N LYS A 201 6.89 -24.65 6.43
CA LYS A 201 8.04 -25.57 6.51
C LYS A 201 9.08 -25.33 5.41
N GLU A 202 8.63 -25.15 4.17
CA GLU A 202 9.51 -24.94 3.02
C GLU A 202 10.34 -23.67 3.15
N LEU A 203 9.77 -22.59 3.68
CA LEU A 203 10.48 -21.34 3.91
C LEU A 203 11.45 -21.47 5.08
N TYR A 204 11.05 -22.15 6.14
CA TYR A 204 11.89 -22.46 7.31
C TYR A 204 13.15 -23.23 6.91
N GLU A 205 13.01 -24.29 6.10
CA GLU A 205 14.14 -25.12 5.64
C GLU A 205 15.15 -24.32 4.78
N VAL A 206 14.69 -23.31 4.04
CA VAL A 206 15.57 -22.43 3.29
C VAL A 206 16.28 -21.40 4.19
N LEU A 207 15.56 -20.84 5.18
CA LEU A 207 16.08 -19.76 6.02
C LEU A 207 17.01 -20.27 7.13
N LYS A 208 16.75 -21.46 7.68
CA LYS A 208 17.50 -22.03 8.81
C LYS A 208 19.01 -22.13 8.57
N PRO A 209 19.53 -22.67 7.46
CA PRO A 209 20.98 -22.72 7.20
C PRO A 209 21.55 -21.33 6.97
N LEU A 210 20.81 -20.43 6.32
CA LEU A 210 21.27 -19.07 6.05
C LEU A 210 21.46 -18.28 7.34
N LYS A 211 20.52 -18.37 8.29
CA LYS A 211 20.57 -17.65 9.56
C LYS A 211 21.83 -17.90 10.38
N LYS A 212 22.51 -19.03 10.16
CA LYS A 212 23.75 -19.40 10.85
C LYS A 212 24.97 -18.63 10.35
N VAL A 213 24.92 -18.09 9.12
CA VAL A 213 26.08 -17.52 8.43
C VAL A 213 25.92 -16.05 8.08
N VAL A 214 24.72 -15.48 8.29
CA VAL A 214 24.42 -14.07 7.98
C VAL A 214 24.53 -13.21 9.24
N ARG A 215 24.72 -11.90 9.04
CA ARG A 215 24.65 -10.91 10.13
C ARG A 215 23.18 -10.52 10.36
N GLY A 216 22.79 -10.40 11.62
CA GLY A 216 21.41 -10.07 12.02
C GLY A 216 20.93 -8.71 11.52
N ASP A 217 21.82 -7.70 11.56
CA ASP A 217 21.56 -6.33 11.14
C ASP A 217 21.49 -6.12 9.62
N TYR A 218 21.91 -7.12 8.82
CA TYR A 218 21.87 -7.05 7.35
C TYR A 218 20.45 -7.28 6.78
N TYR A 219 20.17 -6.59 5.68
CA TYR A 219 18.89 -6.75 4.97
C TYR A 219 18.82 -8.07 4.22
N VAL A 220 17.67 -8.75 4.31
CA VAL A 220 17.45 -10.08 3.71
C VAL A 220 17.62 -10.08 2.18
N LEU A 221 17.23 -9.00 1.50
CA LEU A 221 17.28 -8.92 0.03
C LEU A 221 18.67 -8.67 -0.56
N THR A 222 19.56 -8.10 0.21
CA THR A 222 20.93 -7.77 -0.22
C THR A 222 21.97 -8.62 0.46
N ASN A 223 21.66 -9.11 1.65
CA ASN A 223 22.61 -9.63 2.61
C ASN A 223 23.76 -8.63 2.87
N ASP A 224 23.37 -7.37 3.04
CA ASP A 224 24.27 -6.22 3.24
C ASP A 224 23.62 -5.21 4.20
N ALA A 225 24.41 -4.26 4.69
CA ALA A 225 23.97 -3.14 5.51
C ALA A 225 23.01 -2.18 4.79
N GLU A 226 23.04 -2.16 3.45
CA GLU A 226 22.21 -1.29 2.63
C GLU A 226 20.95 -2.01 2.12
N PRO A 227 19.75 -1.41 2.26
CA PRO A 227 18.51 -2.00 1.80
C PRO A 227 18.34 -1.88 0.28
N THR A 228 17.56 -2.78 -0.30
CA THR A 228 17.08 -2.60 -1.67
C THR A 228 15.91 -1.61 -1.71
N GLU A 229 15.99 -0.60 -2.57
CA GLU A 229 14.88 0.30 -2.82
C GLU A 229 13.67 -0.45 -3.44
N PRO A 230 12.42 -0.17 -3.00
CA PRO A 230 11.22 -0.81 -3.56
C PRO A 230 11.07 -0.68 -5.09
N ARG A 231 11.51 0.44 -5.68
CA ARG A 231 11.51 0.64 -7.15
C ARG A 231 12.48 -0.33 -7.83
N THR A 232 13.68 -0.47 -7.31
CA THR A 232 14.72 -1.40 -7.83
C THR A 232 14.23 -2.84 -7.72
N TYR A 233 13.63 -3.22 -6.60
CA TYR A 233 13.10 -4.56 -6.42
C TYR A 233 11.90 -4.87 -7.30
N ARG A 234 11.04 -3.89 -7.56
CA ARG A 234 9.93 -4.00 -8.52
C ARG A 234 10.43 -4.24 -9.95
N ASN A 235 11.50 -3.54 -10.35
CA ASN A 235 12.12 -3.74 -11.66
C ASN A 235 12.80 -5.12 -11.76
N TYR A 236 13.39 -5.62 -10.67
CA TYR A 236 13.90 -6.98 -10.61
C TYR A 236 12.79 -8.01 -10.84
N TYR A 237 11.67 -7.88 -10.12
CA TYR A 237 10.51 -8.75 -10.29
C TYR A 237 9.95 -8.72 -11.72
N LYS A 238 9.83 -7.54 -12.33
CA LYS A 238 9.40 -7.43 -13.73
C LYS A 238 10.29 -8.25 -14.66
N ARG A 239 11.61 -8.09 -14.55
CA ARG A 239 12.57 -8.88 -15.35
C ARG A 239 12.48 -10.38 -15.10
N LEU A 240 12.17 -10.78 -13.87
CA LEU A 240 11.92 -12.19 -13.55
C LEU A 240 10.69 -12.73 -14.28
N LEU A 241 9.58 -11.99 -14.32
CA LEU A 241 8.38 -12.38 -15.07
C LEU A 241 8.67 -12.48 -16.56
N ASP A 242 9.35 -11.49 -17.13
CA ASP A 242 9.74 -11.46 -18.55
C ASP A 242 10.61 -12.69 -18.90
N LYS A 243 11.61 -13.01 -18.05
CA LYS A 243 12.46 -14.21 -18.21
C LYS A 243 11.67 -15.52 -18.18
N LEU A 244 10.62 -15.57 -17.36
CA LEU A 244 9.78 -16.76 -17.23
C LEU A 244 8.65 -16.82 -18.25
N GLY A 245 8.51 -15.81 -19.13
CA GLY A 245 7.40 -15.74 -20.07
C GLY A 245 6.04 -15.64 -19.36
N ILE A 246 6.00 -14.97 -18.22
CA ILE A 246 4.77 -14.75 -17.45
C ILE A 246 4.24 -13.35 -17.79
N PRO A 247 2.94 -13.20 -18.09
CA PRO A 247 2.34 -11.89 -18.34
C PRO A 247 2.65 -10.89 -17.20
N PRO A 248 2.84 -9.60 -17.53
CA PRO A 248 3.21 -8.60 -16.54
C PRO A 248 2.13 -8.43 -15.47
N ILE A 249 2.52 -8.66 -14.24
CA ILE A 249 1.69 -8.48 -13.04
C ILE A 249 2.43 -7.54 -12.09
N LYS A 250 1.70 -6.56 -11.51
CA LYS A 250 2.29 -5.66 -10.52
C LYS A 250 2.84 -6.44 -9.32
N PHE A 251 3.89 -5.95 -8.67
CA PHE A 251 4.48 -6.62 -7.50
C PHE A 251 3.44 -6.91 -6.39
N HIS A 252 2.46 -6.03 -6.22
CA HIS A 252 1.37 -6.24 -5.26
C HIS A 252 0.49 -7.46 -5.60
N GLY A 253 0.53 -7.93 -6.84
CA GLY A 253 -0.11 -9.17 -7.28
C GLY A 253 0.42 -10.42 -6.57
N LEU A 254 1.68 -10.44 -6.06
CA LEU A 254 2.17 -11.53 -5.22
C LEU A 254 1.34 -11.67 -3.94
N ARG A 255 1.06 -10.54 -3.29
CA ARG A 255 0.21 -10.49 -2.09
C ARG A 255 -1.25 -10.84 -2.41
N HIS A 256 -1.79 -10.36 -3.54
CA HIS A 256 -3.12 -10.76 -3.99
C HIS A 256 -3.18 -12.26 -4.27
N SER A 257 -2.15 -12.84 -4.90
CA SER A 257 -2.06 -14.27 -5.15
C SER A 257 -2.02 -15.08 -3.85
N PHE A 258 -1.23 -14.66 -2.85
CA PHE A 258 -1.22 -15.28 -1.53
C PHE A 258 -2.62 -15.28 -0.89
N ALA A 259 -3.25 -14.11 -0.83
CA ALA A 259 -4.57 -13.98 -0.24
C ALA A 259 -5.62 -14.82 -0.95
N THR A 260 -5.64 -14.80 -2.30
CA THR A 260 -6.55 -15.61 -3.12
C THR A 260 -6.36 -17.10 -2.84
N ARG A 261 -5.09 -17.59 -2.79
CA ARG A 261 -4.81 -19.00 -2.48
C ARG A 261 -5.31 -19.38 -1.08
N CYS A 262 -5.12 -18.52 -0.07
CA CYS A 262 -5.67 -18.76 1.27
C CYS A 262 -7.20 -18.90 1.25
N ILE A 263 -7.88 -17.99 0.55
CA ILE A 263 -9.36 -18.03 0.45
C ILE A 263 -9.85 -19.27 -0.31
N GLU A 264 -9.20 -19.63 -1.42
CA GLU A 264 -9.51 -20.86 -2.19
C GLU A 264 -9.29 -22.12 -1.35
N SER A 265 -8.26 -22.10 -0.48
CA SER A 265 -7.98 -23.16 0.49
C SER A 265 -8.90 -23.14 1.71
N LYS A 266 -9.95 -22.31 1.72
CA LYS A 266 -10.94 -22.18 2.81
C LYS A 266 -10.35 -21.72 4.15
N CYS A 267 -9.24 -20.98 4.13
CA CYS A 267 -8.72 -20.35 5.34
C CYS A 267 -9.75 -19.31 5.85
N ASP A 268 -9.77 -19.16 7.18
CA ASP A 268 -10.62 -18.14 7.81
C ASP A 268 -10.24 -16.72 7.38
N TYR A 269 -11.23 -15.94 6.95
CA TYR A 269 -11.03 -14.58 6.41
C TYR A 269 -10.41 -13.61 7.41
N LYS A 270 -10.75 -13.77 8.70
CA LYS A 270 -10.19 -12.94 9.77
C LYS A 270 -8.71 -13.23 9.96
N THR A 271 -8.33 -14.48 9.96
CA THR A 271 -6.93 -14.94 10.05
C THR A 271 -6.13 -14.44 8.87
N VAL A 272 -6.63 -14.57 7.63
CA VAL A 272 -5.98 -14.02 6.43
C VAL A 272 -5.82 -12.51 6.53
N SER A 273 -6.84 -11.79 6.99
CA SER A 273 -6.79 -10.33 7.20
C SER A 273 -5.69 -9.92 8.19
N VAL A 274 -5.53 -10.68 9.28
CA VAL A 274 -4.50 -10.44 10.30
C VAL A 274 -3.10 -10.71 9.73
N ILE A 275 -2.88 -11.84 9.05
CA ILE A 275 -1.60 -12.15 8.39
C ILE A 275 -1.22 -11.06 7.39
N LEU A 276 -2.17 -10.57 6.62
CA LEU A 276 -1.96 -9.48 5.69
C LEU A 276 -1.74 -8.12 6.39
N GLY A 277 -2.15 -7.94 7.64
CA GLY A 277 -2.11 -6.66 8.35
C GLY A 277 -3.06 -5.63 7.72
N HIS A 278 -4.30 -6.04 7.45
CA HIS A 278 -5.37 -5.12 7.07
C HIS A 278 -5.99 -4.51 8.32
N SER A 279 -6.11 -3.19 8.36
CA SER A 279 -6.76 -2.47 9.47
C SER A 279 -8.26 -2.74 9.55
N ASN A 280 -8.88 -3.13 8.41
CA ASN A 280 -10.29 -3.48 8.33
C ASN A 280 -10.45 -4.78 7.53
N ILE A 281 -11.14 -5.76 8.11
CA ILE A 281 -11.46 -7.04 7.47
C ILE A 281 -12.23 -6.87 6.15
N SER A 282 -13.03 -5.79 6.04
CA SER A 282 -13.75 -5.48 4.80
C SER A 282 -12.84 -5.37 3.58
N THR A 283 -11.56 -4.99 3.78
CA THR A 283 -10.57 -5.00 2.71
C THR A 283 -10.33 -6.40 2.16
N THR A 284 -10.22 -7.41 3.03
CA THR A 284 -10.06 -8.81 2.61
C THR A 284 -11.33 -9.34 1.97
N LEU A 285 -12.49 -9.08 2.56
CA LEU A 285 -13.78 -9.55 2.05
C LEU A 285 -14.09 -8.97 0.67
N ASN A 286 -13.95 -7.65 0.51
CA ASN A 286 -14.29 -6.96 -0.75
C ASN A 286 -13.33 -7.31 -1.89
N LEU A 287 -12.05 -7.60 -1.58
CA LEU A 287 -11.05 -7.90 -2.60
C LEU A 287 -11.04 -9.38 -3.01
N TYR A 288 -11.27 -10.30 -2.08
CA TYR A 288 -10.98 -11.72 -2.33
C TYR A 288 -12.20 -12.65 -2.18
N VAL A 289 -13.31 -12.16 -1.63
CA VAL A 289 -14.49 -13.00 -1.36
C VAL A 289 -15.61 -12.65 -2.32
N HIS A 290 -15.70 -13.39 -3.42
CA HIS A 290 -16.77 -13.28 -4.42
C HIS A 290 -17.48 -14.62 -4.54
N PRO A 291 -18.50 -14.91 -3.65
CA PRO A 291 -19.18 -16.21 -3.66
C PRO A 291 -19.88 -16.45 -4.99
N ASN A 292 -19.55 -17.57 -5.64
CA ASN A 292 -20.26 -18.03 -6.82
C ASN A 292 -21.60 -18.69 -6.44
N TYR A 293 -22.40 -19.04 -7.47
CA TYR A 293 -23.72 -19.65 -7.26
C TYR A 293 -23.65 -20.94 -6.42
N GLU A 294 -22.70 -21.82 -6.71
CA GLU A 294 -22.52 -23.09 -6.02
C GLU A 294 -22.16 -22.91 -4.53
N GLN A 295 -21.33 -21.92 -4.22
CA GLN A 295 -21.00 -21.56 -2.85
C GLN A 295 -22.23 -21.04 -2.07
N LYS A 296 -23.05 -20.20 -2.72
CA LYS A 296 -24.32 -19.70 -2.15
C LYS A 296 -25.27 -20.87 -1.87
N LYS A 297 -25.45 -21.78 -2.85
CA LYS A 297 -26.30 -22.95 -2.73
C LYS A 297 -25.86 -23.86 -1.59
N ARG A 298 -24.56 -24.21 -1.52
CA ARG A 298 -24.01 -25.03 -0.43
C ARG A 298 -24.22 -24.40 0.96
N CYS A 299 -24.11 -23.08 1.05
CA CYS A 299 -24.34 -22.37 2.31
C CYS A 299 -25.79 -22.51 2.77
N ILE A 300 -26.76 -22.34 1.86
CA ILE A 300 -28.19 -22.50 2.15
C ILE A 300 -28.50 -23.96 2.51
N ASP A 301 -28.00 -24.94 1.76
CA ASP A 301 -28.19 -26.37 2.02
C ASP A 301 -27.64 -26.76 3.39
N LYS A 302 -26.46 -26.25 3.76
CA LYS A 302 -25.82 -26.51 5.07
C LYS A 302 -26.69 -25.97 6.22
N MET A 303 -27.19 -24.74 6.08
CA MET A 303 -28.09 -24.14 7.07
C MET A 303 -29.36 -24.98 7.24
N PHE A 304 -30.00 -25.36 6.13
CA PHE A 304 -31.23 -26.16 6.17
C PHE A 304 -31.03 -27.54 6.82
N ARG A 305 -29.90 -28.18 6.56
CA ARG A 305 -29.52 -29.46 7.20
C ARG A 305 -29.31 -29.33 8.71
N SER A 306 -28.82 -28.18 9.18
CA SER A 306 -28.61 -27.95 10.63
C SER A 306 -29.96 -27.86 11.38
N ILE A 307 -30.98 -27.25 10.75
CA ILE A 307 -32.33 -27.15 11.33
C ILE A 307 -33.05 -28.51 11.36
N LYS A 308 -32.80 -29.39 10.37
CA LYS A 308 -33.42 -30.73 10.34
C LYS A 308 -32.80 -31.73 11.30
N LYS A 309 -31.65 -31.43 11.89
CA LYS A 309 -30.96 -32.31 12.87
C LYS A 309 -31.23 -31.94 14.32
N SER A 310 -32.00 -30.88 14.54
CA SER A 310 -32.57 -30.49 15.84
C SER A 310 -33.96 -31.09 16.00
#